data_2e0f71a109288deca699f2c7bb6b44fb
#
_entry.id   2e0f71a109288deca699f2c7bb6b44fb
#
_cell.length_a   1.000
_cell.length_b   1.000
_cell.length_c   1.000
_cell.angle_alpha   90.00
_cell.angle_beta   90.00
_cell.angle_gamma   90.00
#
_symmetry.space_group_name_H-M   'P 1'
#
loop_
_entity.id
_entity.type
_entity.pdbx_description
1 polymer ?
#
loop_
_entity_poly.entity_id
_entity_poly.type
_entity_poly.pdbx_seq_one_letter_code
_entity_poly.pdbx_strand_id
1 'polypeptide(L)'
;MTAPHEVAKALAAVFQSAVLVEDAAHGRSLEPTQLRPLLEAVLIVDAPNVDGVYDASLTLGLRALETQLSPGVRPSGDGLRYVFAMLRLAHQFQRAPGLQQEMDKRLARLQAQRAHFAVDHETLIEAFAETYSATLATLPRRIEVRGQRGALSQPRIAALIRACLLAGVRGAILYFQLGGRRRHLFLHRRRLVGAAQALCEELP
;
A
#
# COMPACT_ATOMS: atom_id res chain seq x y z
N MET A 1 7.59 16.54 -16.37
CA MET A 1 7.70 15.06 -16.46
C MET A 1 8.08 14.56 -15.10
N THR A 2 7.25 13.76 -14.47
CA THR A 2 7.51 13.19 -13.13
C THR A 2 8.73 12.28 -13.19
N ALA A 3 9.62 12.36 -12.21
CA ALA A 3 10.84 11.57 -12.16
C ALA A 3 10.51 10.06 -12.04
N PRO A 4 11.20 9.18 -12.78
CA PRO A 4 10.95 7.73 -12.74
C PRO A 4 11.07 7.15 -11.33
N HIS A 5 11.94 7.73 -10.49
CA HIS A 5 12.16 7.33 -9.09
C HIS A 5 10.91 7.54 -8.23
N GLU A 6 10.21 8.68 -8.38
CA GLU A 6 8.97 8.96 -7.63
C GLU A 6 7.87 7.96 -7.98
N VAL A 7 7.73 7.65 -9.27
CA VAL A 7 6.75 6.65 -9.75
C VAL A 7 7.06 5.27 -9.20
N ALA A 8 8.36 4.88 -9.19
CA ALA A 8 8.80 3.60 -8.64
C ALA A 8 8.61 3.55 -7.12
N LYS A 9 8.91 4.63 -6.39
CA LYS A 9 8.73 4.73 -4.94
C LYS A 9 7.25 4.60 -4.53
N ALA A 10 6.34 5.30 -5.20
CA ALA A 10 4.90 5.17 -4.97
C ALA A 10 4.41 3.74 -5.27
N LEU A 11 4.91 3.11 -6.34
CA LEU A 11 4.56 1.74 -6.67
C LEU A 11 5.17 0.73 -5.70
N ALA A 12 6.38 0.97 -5.19
CA ALA A 12 7.02 0.16 -4.15
C ALA A 12 6.18 0.09 -2.87
N ALA A 13 5.52 1.19 -2.47
CA ALA A 13 4.59 1.17 -1.34
C ALA A 13 3.41 0.22 -1.57
N VAL A 14 2.90 0.12 -2.80
CA VAL A 14 1.85 -0.86 -3.17
C VAL A 14 2.37 -2.28 -3.08
N PHE A 15 3.59 -2.54 -3.57
CA PHE A 15 4.22 -3.86 -3.47
C PHE A 15 4.53 -4.24 -2.03
N GLN A 16 5.04 -3.31 -1.22
CA GLN A 16 5.28 -3.55 0.21
C GLN A 16 3.99 -3.91 0.94
N SER A 17 2.93 -3.16 0.71
CA SER A 17 1.61 -3.47 1.28
C SER A 17 1.12 -4.86 0.86
N ALA A 18 1.34 -5.26 -0.39
CA ALA A 18 0.95 -6.58 -0.89
C ALA A 18 1.72 -7.71 -0.19
N VAL A 19 3.03 -7.54 0.04
CA VAL A 19 3.84 -8.51 0.81
C VAL A 19 3.34 -8.60 2.23
N LEU A 20 3.12 -7.46 2.91
CA LEU A 20 2.65 -7.46 4.30
C LEU A 20 1.25 -8.09 4.44
N VAL A 21 0.35 -7.89 3.46
CA VAL A 21 -0.95 -8.56 3.42
C VAL A 21 -0.78 -10.07 3.30
N GLU A 22 0.11 -10.55 2.43
CA GLU A 22 0.38 -11.96 2.24
C GLU A 22 1.01 -12.58 3.50
N ASP A 23 1.96 -11.89 4.12
CA ASP A 23 2.62 -12.32 5.36
C ASP A 23 1.61 -12.44 6.51
N ALA A 24 0.82 -11.40 6.76
CA ALA A 24 -0.22 -11.42 7.79
C ALA A 24 -1.25 -12.53 7.54
N ALA A 25 -1.67 -12.73 6.28
CA ALA A 25 -2.64 -13.76 5.92
C ALA A 25 -2.12 -15.18 6.16
N HIS A 26 -0.80 -15.37 6.18
CA HIS A 26 -0.16 -16.65 6.52
C HIS A 26 0.34 -16.74 7.98
N GLY A 27 -0.06 -15.78 8.82
CA GLY A 27 0.28 -15.77 10.24
C GLY A 27 1.74 -15.39 10.53
N ARG A 28 2.44 -14.81 9.55
CA ARG A 28 3.79 -14.26 9.77
C ARG A 28 3.71 -12.93 10.50
N SER A 29 4.64 -12.68 11.42
CA SER A 29 4.77 -11.39 12.08
C SER A 29 5.22 -10.32 11.10
N LEU A 30 4.69 -9.11 11.22
CA LEU A 30 5.11 -7.96 10.43
C LEU A 30 6.13 -7.14 11.20
N GLU A 31 7.24 -6.79 10.55
CA GLU A 31 8.25 -5.93 11.14
C GLU A 31 7.75 -4.47 11.20
N PRO A 32 7.82 -3.81 12.39
CA PRO A 32 7.37 -2.44 12.54
C PRO A 32 8.05 -1.47 11.56
N THR A 33 9.32 -1.67 11.26
CA THR A 33 10.10 -0.87 10.31
C THR A 33 9.55 -0.90 8.88
N GLN A 34 8.84 -1.99 8.52
CA GLN A 34 8.22 -2.15 7.21
C GLN A 34 6.76 -1.66 7.20
N LEU A 35 6.07 -1.74 8.35
CA LEU A 35 4.66 -1.38 8.46
C LEU A 35 4.46 0.12 8.68
N ARG A 36 5.23 0.74 9.62
CA ARG A 36 5.05 2.14 10.02
C ARG A 36 5.08 3.12 8.87
N PRO A 37 6.06 3.08 7.92
CA PRO A 37 6.10 4.03 6.81
C PRO A 37 4.83 4.02 5.95
N LEU A 38 4.22 2.85 5.80
CA LEU A 38 2.99 2.71 5.03
C LEU A 38 1.77 3.31 5.76
N LEU A 39 1.67 3.11 7.07
CA LEU A 39 0.59 3.64 7.88
C LEU A 39 0.70 5.16 8.07
N GLU A 40 1.91 5.69 8.28
CA GLU A 40 2.17 7.14 8.34
C GLU A 40 1.77 7.81 7.01
N ALA A 41 2.10 7.21 5.88
CA ALA A 41 1.74 7.72 4.56
C ALA A 41 0.23 7.89 4.34
N VAL A 42 -0.60 7.09 5.02
CA VAL A 42 -2.07 7.24 4.98
C VAL A 42 -2.51 8.56 5.62
N LEU A 43 -1.82 9.00 6.66
CA LEU A 43 -2.13 10.21 7.42
C LEU A 43 -1.63 11.50 6.75
N ILE A 44 -0.70 11.38 5.80
CA ILE A 44 -0.15 12.52 5.05
C ILE A 44 -1.04 12.77 3.82
N VAL A 45 -1.93 13.75 3.91
CA VAL A 45 -2.86 14.11 2.84
C VAL A 45 -2.17 14.99 1.81
N ASP A 46 -1.49 16.04 2.27
CA ASP A 46 -0.80 17.03 1.45
C ASP A 46 0.73 16.88 1.63
N ALA A 47 1.42 16.56 0.56
CA ALA A 47 2.86 16.54 0.50
C ALA A 47 3.34 17.12 -0.84
N PRO A 48 4.46 17.86 -0.86
CA PRO A 48 4.97 18.50 -2.08
C PRO A 48 5.44 17.48 -3.13
N ASN A 49 5.88 16.32 -2.68
CA ASN A 49 6.41 15.23 -3.52
C ASN A 49 6.23 13.87 -2.79
N VAL A 50 6.67 12.79 -3.45
CA VAL A 50 6.58 11.43 -2.90
C VAL A 50 7.49 11.24 -1.69
N ASP A 51 8.63 11.92 -1.63
CA ASP A 51 9.55 11.83 -0.50
C ASP A 51 8.96 12.44 0.77
N GLY A 52 8.11 13.46 0.64
CA GLY A 52 7.32 13.99 1.76
C GLY A 52 6.24 13.03 2.28
N VAL A 53 5.88 12.00 1.50
CA VAL A 53 4.95 10.94 1.94
C VAL A 53 5.69 9.72 2.46
N TYR A 54 6.79 9.35 1.79
CA TYR A 54 7.62 8.18 2.12
C TYR A 54 9.06 8.65 2.33
N ASP A 55 9.33 9.25 3.48
CA ASP A 55 10.67 9.65 3.92
C ASP A 55 11.54 8.46 4.30
N ALA A 56 10.93 7.37 4.74
CA ALA A 56 11.59 6.14 5.12
C ALA A 56 11.79 5.19 3.93
N SER A 57 12.72 4.26 4.12
CA SER A 57 13.01 3.22 3.15
C SER A 57 11.82 2.29 2.91
N LEU A 58 11.47 2.08 1.65
CA LEU A 58 10.54 1.06 1.18
C LEU A 58 11.29 -0.15 0.61
N THR A 59 12.39 -0.55 1.24
CA THR A 59 13.29 -1.62 0.76
C THR A 59 12.56 -2.91 0.41
N LEU A 60 11.64 -3.34 1.27
CA LEU A 60 10.84 -4.54 1.02
C LEU A 60 10.01 -4.40 -0.25
N GLY A 61 9.36 -3.25 -0.44
CA GLY A 61 8.54 -2.95 -1.61
C GLY A 61 9.34 -2.82 -2.89
N LEU A 62 10.51 -2.15 -2.84
CA LEU A 62 11.42 -2.02 -3.97
C LEU A 62 11.93 -3.38 -4.44
N ARG A 63 12.38 -4.23 -3.52
CA ARG A 63 12.82 -5.61 -3.81
C ARG A 63 11.68 -6.48 -4.35
N ALA A 64 10.47 -6.36 -3.78
CA ALA A 64 9.30 -7.08 -4.26
C ALA A 64 8.90 -6.63 -5.69
N LEU A 65 8.94 -5.33 -5.97
CA LEU A 65 8.71 -4.77 -7.30
C LEU A 65 9.74 -5.31 -8.29
N GLU A 66 11.03 -5.22 -7.95
CA GLU A 66 12.11 -5.76 -8.78
C GLU A 66 11.88 -7.25 -9.07
N THR A 67 11.73 -8.06 -8.03
CA THR A 67 11.58 -9.52 -8.18
C THR A 67 10.36 -9.89 -9.01
N GLN A 68 9.20 -9.28 -8.75
CA GLN A 68 7.95 -9.68 -9.41
C GLN A 68 7.78 -9.10 -10.82
N LEU A 69 8.46 -8.00 -11.15
CA LEU A 69 8.41 -7.39 -12.48
C LEU A 69 9.63 -7.71 -13.35
N SER A 70 10.66 -8.41 -12.85
CA SER A 70 11.83 -8.77 -13.63
C SER A 70 11.47 -9.68 -14.82
N PRO A 71 12.07 -9.45 -16.01
CA PRO A 71 11.85 -10.29 -17.17
C PRO A 71 12.25 -11.76 -16.90
N GLY A 72 11.41 -12.69 -17.28
CA GLY A 72 11.68 -14.13 -17.13
C GLY A 72 11.32 -14.71 -15.77
N VAL A 73 11.01 -13.90 -14.78
CA VAL A 73 10.52 -14.37 -13.48
C VAL A 73 9.02 -14.66 -13.56
N ARG A 74 8.61 -15.83 -13.10
CA ARG A 74 7.19 -16.13 -12.87
C ARG A 74 6.83 -15.60 -11.48
N PRO A 75 5.82 -14.69 -11.39
CA PRO A 75 5.36 -14.23 -10.09
C PRO A 75 4.94 -15.42 -9.21
N SER A 76 5.43 -15.44 -7.98
CA SER A 76 5.05 -16.44 -6.97
C SER A 76 4.12 -15.81 -5.93
N GLY A 77 3.22 -16.59 -5.38
CA GLY A 77 2.29 -16.14 -4.35
C GLY A 77 1.14 -15.25 -4.89
N ASP A 78 0.44 -14.64 -3.96
CA ASP A 78 -0.73 -13.78 -4.25
C ASP A 78 -0.35 -12.28 -4.33
N GLY A 79 0.92 -11.91 -4.08
CA GLY A 79 1.35 -10.51 -3.98
C GLY A 79 0.98 -9.67 -5.20
N LEU A 80 1.29 -10.13 -6.41
CA LEU A 80 0.95 -9.40 -7.64
C LEU A 80 -0.57 -9.26 -7.85
N ARG A 81 -1.34 -10.25 -7.42
CA ARG A 81 -2.81 -10.18 -7.43
C ARG A 81 -3.32 -9.06 -6.51
N TYR A 82 -2.72 -8.92 -5.32
CA TYR A 82 -3.04 -7.83 -4.39
C TYR A 82 -2.65 -6.46 -4.95
N VAL A 83 -1.47 -6.33 -5.58
CA VAL A 83 -1.05 -5.10 -6.27
C VAL A 83 -2.11 -4.66 -7.29
N PHE A 84 -2.53 -5.55 -8.21
CA PHE A 84 -3.55 -5.22 -9.21
C PHE A 84 -4.91 -4.92 -8.58
N ALA A 85 -5.26 -5.57 -7.49
CA ALA A 85 -6.51 -5.32 -6.78
C ALA A 85 -6.51 -3.93 -6.11
N MET A 86 -5.41 -3.53 -5.46
CA MET A 86 -5.24 -2.21 -4.86
C MET A 86 -5.24 -1.09 -5.92
N LEU A 87 -4.53 -1.27 -7.05
CA LEU A 87 -4.58 -0.35 -8.18
C LEU A 87 -6.00 -0.20 -8.76
N ARG A 88 -6.78 -1.28 -8.78
CA ARG A 88 -8.17 -1.23 -9.22
C ARG A 88 -9.04 -0.45 -8.24
N LEU A 89 -8.92 -0.72 -6.93
CA LEU A 89 -9.64 0.01 -5.88
C LEU A 89 -9.33 1.50 -5.90
N ALA A 90 -8.05 1.88 -6.01
CA ALA A 90 -7.63 3.26 -6.12
C ALA A 90 -8.30 3.97 -7.30
N HIS A 91 -8.36 3.31 -8.47
CA HIS A 91 -9.01 3.86 -9.65
C HIS A 91 -10.53 4.03 -9.47
N GLN A 92 -11.20 3.09 -8.79
CA GLN A 92 -12.62 3.21 -8.47
C GLN A 92 -12.88 4.31 -7.44
N PHE A 93 -12.05 4.39 -6.40
CA PHE A 93 -12.12 5.41 -5.36
C PHE A 93 -12.00 6.83 -5.92
N GLN A 94 -11.06 7.07 -6.86
CA GLN A 94 -10.89 8.36 -7.52
C GLN A 94 -12.14 8.83 -8.30
N ARG A 95 -13.09 7.93 -8.58
CA ARG A 95 -14.35 8.21 -9.29
C ARG A 95 -15.57 8.25 -8.37
N ALA A 96 -15.36 8.22 -7.06
CA ALA A 96 -16.39 8.17 -6.04
C ALA A 96 -16.28 9.38 -5.07
N PRO A 97 -16.70 10.60 -5.48
CA PRO A 97 -16.48 11.81 -4.69
C PRO A 97 -17.13 11.77 -3.30
N GLY A 98 -18.30 11.16 -3.16
CA GLY A 98 -18.93 10.98 -1.84
C GLY A 98 -18.11 10.10 -0.91
N LEU A 99 -17.42 9.09 -1.46
CA LEU A 99 -16.55 8.21 -0.69
C LEU A 99 -15.24 8.90 -0.30
N GLN A 100 -14.75 9.81 -1.14
CA GLN A 100 -13.59 10.65 -0.83
C GLN A 100 -13.87 11.56 0.36
N GLN A 101 -15.03 12.23 0.38
CA GLN A 101 -15.45 13.06 1.52
C GLN A 101 -15.56 12.26 2.83
N GLU A 102 -16.07 11.03 2.77
CA GLU A 102 -16.12 10.15 3.95
C GLU A 102 -14.71 9.73 4.38
N MET A 103 -13.82 9.44 3.44
CA MET A 103 -12.40 9.16 3.73
C MET A 103 -11.73 10.33 4.44
N ASP A 104 -11.90 11.56 3.95
CA ASP A 104 -11.30 12.77 4.53
C ASP A 104 -11.73 12.97 5.99
N LYS A 105 -13.01 12.76 6.30
CA LYS A 105 -13.52 12.82 7.68
C LYS A 105 -12.86 11.77 8.58
N ARG A 106 -12.64 10.56 8.07
CA ARG A 106 -12.02 9.47 8.82
C ARG A 106 -10.53 9.69 9.00
N LEU A 107 -9.84 10.20 7.98
CA LEU A 107 -8.43 10.57 8.07
C LEU A 107 -8.19 11.65 9.12
N ALA A 108 -9.04 12.67 9.20
CA ALA A 108 -8.95 13.69 10.25
C ALA A 108 -9.07 13.08 11.66
N ARG A 109 -9.93 12.09 11.86
CA ARG A 109 -10.05 11.37 13.15
C ARG A 109 -8.80 10.53 13.44
N LEU A 110 -8.26 9.83 12.43
CA LEU A 110 -7.02 9.07 12.57
C LEU A 110 -5.84 9.97 12.93
N GLN A 111 -5.72 11.14 12.30
CA GLN A 111 -4.69 12.14 12.62
C GLN A 111 -4.80 12.61 14.07
N ALA A 112 -6.01 12.87 14.57
CA ALA A 112 -6.24 13.22 15.96
C ALA A 112 -5.82 12.09 16.93
N GLN A 113 -6.13 10.84 16.62
CA GLN A 113 -5.73 9.67 17.41
C GLN A 113 -4.21 9.44 17.38
N ARG A 114 -3.56 9.70 16.21
CA ARG A 114 -2.10 9.58 16.06
C ARG A 114 -1.32 10.45 17.05
N ALA A 115 -1.88 11.56 17.51
CA ALA A 115 -1.26 12.40 18.54
C ALA A 115 -1.10 11.68 19.90
N HIS A 116 -1.87 10.62 20.15
CA HIS A 116 -1.89 9.91 21.43
C HIS A 116 -1.31 8.48 21.36
N PHE A 117 -1.22 7.90 20.18
CA PHE A 117 -0.79 6.51 19.99
C PHE A 117 0.28 6.41 18.89
N ALA A 118 1.19 5.45 19.02
CA ALA A 118 2.10 5.08 17.95
C ALA A 118 1.28 4.59 16.73
N VAL A 119 1.75 4.83 15.50
CA VAL A 119 1.00 4.52 14.27
C VAL A 119 0.66 3.04 14.13
N ASP A 120 1.51 2.17 14.68
CA ASP A 120 1.35 0.71 14.72
C ASP A 120 0.70 0.20 16.02
N HIS A 121 0.21 1.10 16.89
CA HIS A 121 -0.56 0.70 18.06
C HIS A 121 -1.89 0.05 17.65
N GLU A 122 -2.31 -0.97 18.40
CA GLU A 122 -3.52 -1.76 18.09
C GLU A 122 -4.76 -0.89 17.86
N THR A 123 -4.98 0.11 18.70
CA THR A 123 -6.09 1.08 18.55
C THR A 123 -6.08 1.78 17.19
N LEU A 124 -4.91 2.21 16.70
CA LEU A 124 -4.82 2.85 15.38
C LEU A 124 -4.98 1.84 14.24
N ILE A 125 -4.43 0.63 14.38
CA ILE A 125 -4.62 -0.44 13.40
C ILE A 125 -6.10 -0.77 13.23
N GLU A 126 -6.85 -0.85 14.32
CA GLU A 126 -8.30 -1.04 14.28
C GLU A 126 -9.01 0.13 13.61
N ALA A 127 -8.62 1.37 13.91
CA ALA A 127 -9.20 2.57 13.30
C ALA A 127 -8.88 2.67 11.79
N PHE A 128 -7.67 2.28 11.35
CA PHE A 128 -7.34 2.12 9.92
C PHE A 128 -8.20 1.05 9.26
N ALA A 129 -8.38 -0.10 9.92
CA ALA A 129 -9.19 -1.21 9.43
C ALA A 129 -10.66 -0.83 9.31
N GLU A 130 -11.20 -0.07 10.27
CA GLU A 130 -12.56 0.46 10.20
C GLU A 130 -12.70 1.45 9.05
N THR A 131 -11.72 2.35 8.87
CA THR A 131 -11.69 3.29 7.75
C THR A 131 -11.72 2.56 6.41
N TYR A 132 -10.90 1.52 6.23
CA TYR A 132 -10.95 0.67 5.04
C TYR A 132 -12.33 0.04 4.85
N SER A 133 -12.91 -0.53 5.90
CA SER A 133 -14.17 -1.25 5.85
C SER A 133 -15.35 -0.36 5.51
N ALA A 134 -15.38 0.85 6.07
CA ALA A 134 -16.44 1.83 5.84
C ALA A 134 -16.33 2.57 4.50
N THR A 135 -15.18 2.50 3.83
CA THR A 135 -14.92 3.21 2.58
C THR A 135 -14.58 2.25 1.44
N LEU A 136 -13.33 1.85 1.31
CA LEU A 136 -12.82 1.07 0.17
C LEU A 136 -13.48 -0.29 0.02
N ALA A 137 -13.85 -0.94 1.13
CA ALA A 137 -14.54 -2.23 1.10
C ALA A 137 -15.99 -2.14 0.62
N THR A 138 -16.58 -0.95 0.53
CA THR A 138 -17.92 -0.73 -0.03
C THR A 138 -17.94 -0.68 -1.55
N LEU A 139 -16.77 -0.50 -2.17
CA LEU A 139 -16.62 -0.47 -3.62
C LEU A 139 -16.89 -1.85 -4.24
N PRO A 140 -17.41 -1.88 -5.50
CA PRO A 140 -17.55 -3.13 -6.23
C PRO A 140 -16.20 -3.87 -6.34
N ARG A 141 -16.23 -5.19 -6.28
CA ARG A 141 -15.05 -6.06 -6.40
C ARG A 141 -14.05 -5.89 -5.25
N ARG A 142 -14.46 -6.32 -4.08
CA ARG A 142 -13.61 -6.42 -2.88
C ARG A 142 -12.32 -7.20 -3.14
N ILE A 143 -11.29 -6.91 -2.36
CA ILE A 143 -10.06 -7.70 -2.37
C ILE A 143 -10.29 -8.95 -1.51
N GLU A 144 -10.23 -10.11 -2.15
CA GLU A 144 -10.25 -11.39 -1.46
C GLU A 144 -8.82 -11.75 -1.04
N VAL A 145 -8.59 -11.82 0.25
CA VAL A 145 -7.31 -12.23 0.83
C VAL A 145 -7.32 -13.74 1.05
N ARG A 146 -6.29 -14.41 0.55
CA ARG A 146 -6.07 -15.85 0.72
C ARG A 146 -4.93 -16.09 1.70
N GLY A 147 -5.08 -17.10 2.53
CA GLY A 147 -4.08 -17.43 3.54
C GLY A 147 -4.52 -18.57 4.44
N GLN A 148 -3.87 -18.71 5.56
CA GLN A 148 -4.19 -19.73 6.56
C GLN A 148 -5.49 -19.37 7.29
N ARG A 149 -6.43 -20.33 7.35
CA ARG A 149 -7.72 -20.14 8.04
C ARG A 149 -7.54 -19.68 9.49
N GLY A 150 -6.58 -20.26 10.22
CA GLY A 150 -6.28 -19.90 11.60
C GLY A 150 -5.81 -18.44 11.77
N ALA A 151 -5.05 -17.91 10.83
CA ALA A 151 -4.64 -16.52 10.83
C ALA A 151 -5.82 -15.59 10.46
N LEU A 152 -6.50 -15.88 9.35
CA LEU A 152 -7.59 -15.05 8.84
C LEU A 152 -8.81 -14.97 9.78
N SER A 153 -9.00 -15.96 10.67
CA SER A 153 -10.07 -15.94 11.68
C SER A 153 -9.77 -15.05 12.90
N GLN A 154 -8.52 -14.60 13.05
CA GLN A 154 -8.14 -13.73 14.16
C GLN A 154 -8.52 -12.26 13.86
N PRO A 155 -9.33 -11.59 14.73
CA PRO A 155 -9.76 -10.20 14.51
C PRO A 155 -8.58 -9.24 14.32
N ARG A 156 -7.52 -9.40 15.12
CA ARG A 156 -6.31 -8.58 15.05
C ARG A 156 -5.60 -8.71 13.70
N ILE A 157 -5.46 -9.91 13.18
CA ILE A 157 -4.85 -10.15 11.86
C ILE A 157 -5.73 -9.58 10.75
N ALA A 158 -7.05 -9.75 10.85
CA ALA A 158 -7.99 -9.17 9.90
C ALA A 158 -7.94 -7.62 9.88
N ALA A 159 -7.77 -6.99 11.05
CA ALA A 159 -7.58 -5.54 11.16
C ALA A 159 -6.26 -5.11 10.52
N LEU A 160 -5.16 -5.80 10.82
CA LEU A 160 -3.84 -5.52 10.25
C LEU A 160 -3.84 -5.63 8.72
N ILE A 161 -4.45 -6.67 8.16
CA ILE A 161 -4.61 -6.84 6.71
C ILE A 161 -5.36 -5.65 6.10
N ARG A 162 -6.48 -5.21 6.70
CA ARG A 162 -7.25 -4.07 6.19
C ARG A 162 -6.47 -2.76 6.26
N ALA A 163 -5.68 -2.55 7.33
CA ALA A 163 -4.80 -1.40 7.45
C ALA A 163 -3.73 -1.39 6.35
N CYS A 164 -3.09 -2.53 6.07
CA CYS A 164 -2.14 -2.68 4.97
C CYS A 164 -2.80 -2.45 3.60
N LEU A 165 -4.03 -2.93 3.38
CA LEU A 165 -4.77 -2.69 2.14
C LEU A 165 -5.11 -1.20 1.95
N LEU A 166 -5.49 -0.49 3.01
CA LEU A 166 -5.72 0.96 2.98
C LEU A 166 -4.44 1.69 2.57
N ALA A 167 -3.32 1.35 3.20
CA ALA A 167 -2.02 1.94 2.90
C ALA A 167 -1.54 1.66 1.47
N GLY A 168 -1.75 0.44 0.97
CA GLY A 168 -1.46 0.10 -0.42
C GLY A 168 -2.32 0.86 -1.43
N VAL A 169 -3.59 1.12 -1.12
CA VAL A 169 -4.45 1.97 -1.96
C VAL A 169 -3.98 3.42 -1.93
N ARG A 170 -3.47 3.94 -0.80
CA ARG A 170 -2.83 5.27 -0.73
C ARG A 170 -1.63 5.37 -1.68
N GLY A 171 -0.74 4.37 -1.66
CA GLY A 171 0.38 4.27 -2.62
C GLY A 171 -0.09 4.21 -4.07
N ALA A 172 -1.17 3.46 -4.35
CA ALA A 172 -1.75 3.34 -5.68
C ALA A 172 -2.35 4.67 -6.19
N ILE A 173 -2.95 5.48 -5.31
CA ILE A 173 -3.45 6.82 -5.62
C ILE A 173 -2.27 7.72 -6.03
N LEU A 174 -1.20 7.76 -5.22
CA LEU A 174 0.02 8.50 -5.55
C LEU A 174 0.62 8.06 -6.89
N TYR A 175 0.72 6.76 -7.11
CA TYR A 175 1.19 6.21 -8.38
C TYR A 175 0.41 6.76 -9.57
N PHE A 176 -0.92 6.85 -9.48
CA PHE A 176 -1.75 7.44 -10.54
C PHE A 176 -1.58 8.96 -10.66
N GLN A 177 -1.45 9.69 -9.56
CA GLN A 177 -1.19 11.13 -9.54
C GLN A 177 0.12 11.49 -10.25
N LEU A 178 1.13 10.62 -10.13
CA LEU A 178 2.42 10.73 -10.81
C LEU A 178 2.40 10.27 -12.28
N GLY A 179 1.21 10.02 -12.83
CA GLY A 179 1.04 9.58 -14.22
C GLY A 179 1.23 8.08 -14.44
N GLY A 180 1.38 7.30 -13.38
CA GLY A 180 1.39 5.85 -13.42
C GLY A 180 0.09 5.28 -14.00
N ARG A 181 0.17 4.15 -14.69
CA ARG A 181 -1.00 3.46 -15.25
C ARG A 181 -0.84 1.96 -15.10
N ARG A 182 -1.94 1.23 -14.91
CA ARG A 182 -1.92 -0.22 -14.74
C ARG A 182 -1.17 -0.95 -15.87
N ARG A 183 -1.28 -0.48 -17.12
CA ARG A 183 -0.56 -1.03 -18.27
C ARG A 183 0.96 -0.84 -18.17
N HIS A 184 1.47 0.12 -17.41
CA HIS A 184 2.91 0.37 -17.25
C HIS A 184 3.61 -0.78 -16.53
N LEU A 185 2.92 -1.55 -15.69
CA LEU A 185 3.47 -2.74 -15.05
C LEU A 185 3.90 -3.80 -16.08
N PHE A 186 3.32 -3.77 -17.29
CA PHE A 186 3.68 -4.67 -18.38
C PHE A 186 4.56 -3.97 -19.43
N LEU A 187 4.13 -2.79 -19.90
CA LEU A 187 4.78 -2.11 -21.02
C LEU A 187 6.08 -1.40 -20.61
N HIS A 188 6.16 -0.89 -19.38
CA HIS A 188 7.30 -0.13 -18.86
C HIS A 188 8.03 -0.86 -17.73
N ARG A 189 7.84 -2.17 -17.61
CA ARG A 189 8.37 -2.95 -16.49
C ARG A 189 9.90 -2.83 -16.34
N ARG A 190 10.66 -2.84 -17.44
CA ARG A 190 12.13 -2.65 -17.41
C ARG A 190 12.53 -1.33 -16.79
N ARG A 191 11.81 -0.24 -17.13
CA ARG A 191 12.05 1.09 -16.57
C ARG A 191 11.70 1.15 -15.08
N LEU A 192 10.61 0.51 -14.66
CA LEU A 192 10.20 0.45 -13.25
C LEU A 192 11.21 -0.37 -12.43
N VAL A 193 11.66 -1.50 -12.94
CA VAL A 193 12.68 -2.34 -12.30
C VAL A 193 14.00 -1.57 -12.18
N GLY A 194 14.49 -0.94 -13.24
CA GLY A 194 15.72 -0.16 -13.20
C GLY A 194 15.65 1.02 -12.22
N ALA A 195 14.50 1.70 -12.12
CA ALA A 195 14.31 2.76 -11.14
C ALA A 195 14.27 2.22 -9.69
N ALA A 196 13.69 1.04 -9.48
CA ALA A 196 13.68 0.39 -8.17
C ALA A 196 15.08 -0.06 -7.74
N GLN A 197 15.89 -0.59 -8.68
CA GLN A 197 17.29 -0.97 -8.43
C GLN A 197 18.14 0.24 -8.02
N ALA A 198 18.04 1.34 -8.78
CA ALA A 198 18.74 2.58 -8.44
C ALA A 198 18.37 3.08 -7.03
N LEU A 199 17.08 3.07 -6.67
CA LEU A 199 16.62 3.42 -5.32
C LEU A 199 17.14 2.46 -4.24
N CYS A 200 17.30 1.17 -4.54
CA CYS A 200 17.88 0.20 -3.60
C CYS A 200 19.38 0.44 -3.38
N GLU A 201 20.11 0.92 -4.39
CA GLU A 201 21.55 1.24 -4.30
C GLU A 201 21.82 2.52 -3.51
N GLU A 202 20.86 3.45 -3.46
CA GLU A 202 20.95 4.71 -2.69
C GLU A 202 20.64 4.50 -1.19
N LEU A 203 20.14 3.33 -0.80
CA LEU A 203 19.84 3.03 0.59
C LEU A 203 21.13 2.67 1.35
N PRO A 204 21.32 3.19 2.60
CA PRO A 204 22.50 2.93 3.42
C PRO A 204 22.58 1.47 3.88
#